data_756af7423c1fe4fded551bf5397e6332
#
_entry.id   756af7423c1fe4fded551bf5397e6332
#
_cell.length_a   1.000
_cell.length_b   1.000
_cell.length_c   1.000
_cell.angle_alpha   90.00
_cell.angle_beta   90.00
_cell.angle_gamma   90.00
#
_symmetry.space_group_name_H-M   'P 1'
#
loop_
_entity.id
_entity.type
_entity.pdbx_description
1 polymer ?
#
loop_
_entity_poly.entity_id
_entity_poly.type
_entity_poly.pdbx_seq_one_letter_code
_entity_poly.pdbx_strand_id
1 'polypeptide(L)'
;MIKKICSVLSMVVFLGLLVIAGFLFVPKMLGYDEYAVLSGSMEPGIPVGAIVYDKNFAASEAREGAVVTYQLPAGTLVTHRIISVDKEEQTVVTQGDANNIADTAPVAWQQIVGVYAFHIPY
;
A
#
# COMPACT_ATOMS: atom_id res chain seq x y z
N MET A 1 -35.69 -7.70 -30.12
CA MET A 1 -34.28 -8.04 -30.31
C MET A 1 -33.37 -6.97 -29.69
N ILE A 2 -33.52 -5.71 -30.03
CA ILE A 2 -32.73 -4.60 -29.47
C ILE A 2 -32.90 -4.49 -27.95
N LYS A 3 -34.13 -4.65 -27.43
CA LYS A 3 -34.41 -4.59 -25.98
C LYS A 3 -33.65 -5.69 -25.21
N LYS A 4 -33.55 -6.90 -25.75
CA LYS A 4 -32.80 -7.99 -25.14
C LYS A 4 -31.30 -7.70 -25.10
N ILE A 5 -30.77 -7.16 -26.21
CA ILE A 5 -29.34 -6.77 -26.29
C ILE A 5 -29.03 -5.69 -25.27
N CYS A 6 -29.86 -4.63 -25.17
CA CYS A 6 -29.68 -3.57 -24.21
C CYS A 6 -29.77 -4.08 -22.77
N SER A 7 -30.69 -5.00 -22.49
CA SER A 7 -30.84 -5.61 -21.16
C SER A 7 -29.61 -6.43 -20.78
N VAL A 8 -29.08 -7.24 -21.72
CA VAL A 8 -27.85 -8.01 -21.46
C VAL A 8 -26.66 -7.11 -21.27
N LEU A 9 -26.50 -6.07 -22.09
CA LEU A 9 -25.40 -5.09 -21.95
C LEU A 9 -25.49 -4.37 -20.61
N SER A 10 -26.69 -3.95 -20.21
CA SER A 10 -26.89 -3.30 -18.92
C SER A 10 -26.51 -4.21 -17.75
N MET A 11 -26.88 -5.49 -17.85
CA MET A 11 -26.52 -6.48 -16.84
C MET A 11 -25.00 -6.67 -16.75
N VAL A 12 -24.32 -6.80 -17.89
CA VAL A 12 -22.87 -6.96 -17.94
C VAL A 12 -22.16 -5.74 -17.33
N VAL A 13 -22.59 -4.53 -17.70
CA VAL A 13 -22.03 -3.29 -17.14
C VAL A 13 -22.29 -3.21 -15.64
N PHE A 14 -23.49 -3.53 -15.18
CA PHE A 14 -23.84 -3.51 -13.77
C PHE A 14 -22.99 -4.50 -12.96
N LEU A 15 -22.82 -5.73 -13.46
CA LEU A 15 -21.97 -6.73 -12.80
C LEU A 15 -20.50 -6.28 -12.78
N GLY A 16 -20.02 -5.67 -13.86
CA GLY A 16 -18.66 -5.10 -13.90
C GLY A 16 -18.46 -4.01 -12.88
N LEU A 17 -19.43 -3.13 -12.71
CA LEU A 17 -19.39 -2.07 -11.70
C LEU A 17 -19.41 -2.63 -10.28
N LEU A 18 -20.19 -3.70 -10.03
CA LEU A 18 -20.20 -4.39 -8.73
C LEU A 18 -18.84 -5.00 -8.41
N VAL A 19 -18.18 -5.61 -9.40
CA VAL A 19 -16.84 -6.18 -9.20
C VAL A 19 -15.83 -5.09 -8.87
N ILE A 20 -15.86 -3.98 -9.61
CA ILE A 20 -14.97 -2.84 -9.34
C ILE A 20 -15.24 -2.28 -7.94
N ALA A 21 -16.50 -2.08 -7.59
CA ALA A 21 -16.87 -1.61 -6.25
C ALA A 21 -16.38 -2.56 -5.16
N GLY A 22 -16.46 -3.86 -5.39
CA GLY A 22 -15.94 -4.87 -4.46
C GLY A 22 -14.45 -4.73 -4.24
N PHE A 23 -13.66 -4.56 -5.30
CA PHE A 23 -12.20 -4.36 -5.19
C PHE A 23 -11.84 -3.07 -4.46
N LEU A 24 -12.67 -2.03 -4.56
CA LEU A 24 -12.40 -0.75 -3.89
C LEU A 24 -12.84 -0.73 -2.43
N PHE A 25 -13.97 -1.35 -2.12
CA PHE A 25 -14.60 -1.22 -0.79
C PHE A 25 -14.36 -2.42 0.14
N VAL A 26 -14.27 -3.63 -0.38
CA VAL A 26 -14.10 -4.82 0.48
C VAL A 26 -12.79 -4.79 1.25
N PRO A 27 -11.62 -4.47 0.66
CA PRO A 27 -10.39 -4.37 1.44
C PRO A 27 -10.47 -3.34 2.55
N LYS A 28 -11.13 -2.21 2.30
CA LYS A 28 -11.30 -1.17 3.31
C LYS A 28 -12.18 -1.64 4.46
N MET A 29 -13.24 -2.38 4.16
CA MET A 29 -14.10 -2.98 5.18
C MET A 29 -13.35 -4.01 6.04
N LEU A 30 -12.34 -4.67 5.46
CA LEU A 30 -11.49 -5.63 6.16
C LEU A 30 -10.33 -4.97 6.91
N GLY A 31 -10.24 -3.64 6.91
CA GLY A 31 -9.21 -2.90 7.65
C GLY A 31 -7.96 -2.57 6.85
N TYR A 32 -8.00 -2.67 5.51
CA TYR A 32 -6.89 -2.27 4.65
C TYR A 32 -7.05 -0.84 4.16
N ASP A 33 -5.95 -0.11 4.13
CA ASP A 33 -5.87 1.21 3.52
C ASP A 33 -5.17 1.11 2.17
N GLU A 34 -5.59 1.93 1.23
CA GLU A 34 -5.10 1.89 -0.16
C GLU A 34 -4.23 3.10 -0.44
N TYR A 35 -3.08 2.87 -1.08
CA TYR A 35 -2.14 3.92 -1.48
C TYR A 35 -1.66 3.70 -2.90
N ALA A 36 -1.56 4.79 -3.68
CA ALA A 36 -1.00 4.73 -5.02
C ALA A 36 0.53 4.85 -4.96
N VAL A 37 1.22 4.02 -5.73
CA VAL A 37 2.69 4.04 -5.82
C VAL A 37 3.10 5.04 -6.88
N LEU A 38 3.80 6.09 -6.48
CA LEU A 38 4.19 7.19 -7.36
C LEU A 38 5.67 7.19 -7.74
N SER A 39 6.49 6.36 -7.10
CA SER A 39 7.93 6.27 -7.39
C SER A 39 8.39 4.83 -7.56
N GLY A 40 9.55 4.64 -8.19
CA GLY A 40 10.14 3.33 -8.43
C GLY A 40 11.05 2.82 -7.33
N SER A 41 11.03 3.41 -6.13
CA SER A 41 11.95 3.04 -5.04
C SER A 41 11.77 1.61 -4.53
N MET A 42 10.63 0.98 -4.79
CA MET A 42 10.34 -0.41 -4.40
C MET A 42 10.30 -1.37 -5.60
N GLU A 43 10.70 -0.91 -6.78
CA GLU A 43 10.81 -1.81 -7.93
C GLU A 43 11.95 -2.82 -7.73
N PRO A 44 11.87 -4.02 -8.32
CA PRO A 44 10.78 -4.50 -9.19
C PRO A 44 9.57 -5.07 -8.45
N GLY A 45 9.63 -5.25 -7.13
CA GLY A 45 8.57 -5.91 -6.36
C GLY A 45 7.25 -5.15 -6.38
N ILE A 46 7.32 -3.82 -6.20
CA ILE A 46 6.14 -2.95 -6.22
C ILE A 46 6.36 -1.90 -7.31
N PRO A 47 5.71 -2.04 -8.47
CA PRO A 47 5.95 -1.11 -9.59
C PRO A 47 5.20 0.21 -9.42
N VAL A 48 5.70 1.24 -10.11
CA VAL A 48 5.00 2.52 -10.22
C VAL A 48 3.61 2.30 -10.84
N GLY A 49 2.61 2.95 -10.28
CA GLY A 49 1.23 2.84 -10.75
C GLY A 49 0.44 1.73 -10.05
N ALA A 50 1.09 0.88 -9.27
CA ALA A 50 0.38 -0.12 -8.47
C ALA A 50 -0.43 0.53 -7.35
N ILE A 51 -1.47 -0.17 -6.90
CA ILE A 51 -2.20 0.18 -5.69
C ILE A 51 -1.75 -0.75 -4.59
N VAL A 52 -1.22 -0.19 -3.51
CA VAL A 52 -0.74 -0.93 -2.34
C VAL A 52 -1.86 -0.96 -1.30
N TYR A 53 -2.07 -2.13 -0.72
CA TYR A 53 -3.02 -2.33 0.36
C TYR A 53 -2.25 -2.59 1.64
N ASP A 54 -2.40 -1.71 2.61
CA ASP A 54 -1.73 -1.77 3.90
C ASP A 54 -2.73 -2.12 5.00
N LYS A 55 -2.28 -2.94 5.95
CA LYS A 55 -3.02 -3.18 7.19
C LYS A 55 -2.49 -2.28 8.29
N ASN A 56 -3.22 -2.19 9.41
CA ASN A 56 -2.83 -1.37 10.54
C ASN A 56 -1.47 -1.81 11.10
N PHE A 57 -0.64 -0.82 11.42
CA PHE A 57 0.65 -1.05 12.04
C PHE A 57 0.49 -1.33 13.54
N ALA A 58 1.18 -2.36 14.02
CA ALA A 58 1.33 -2.66 15.43
C ALA A 58 2.82 -2.78 15.77
N ALA A 59 3.18 -2.61 17.03
CA ALA A 59 4.59 -2.68 17.45
C ALA A 59 5.24 -4.02 17.08
N SER A 60 4.50 -5.11 17.08
CA SER A 60 4.98 -6.43 16.66
C SER A 60 5.34 -6.51 15.18
N GLU A 61 4.86 -5.58 14.37
CA GLU A 61 5.16 -5.50 12.94
C GLU A 61 6.46 -4.73 12.65
N ALA A 62 7.03 -4.05 13.65
CA ALA A 62 8.30 -3.35 13.53
C ALA A 62 9.45 -4.36 13.57
N ARG A 63 9.76 -4.95 12.42
CA ARG A 63 10.80 -5.96 12.27
C ARG A 63 11.53 -5.79 10.95
N GLU A 64 12.77 -6.25 10.90
CA GLU A 64 13.55 -6.25 9.67
C GLU A 64 12.83 -7.05 8.58
N GLY A 65 12.83 -6.51 7.37
CA GLY A 65 12.20 -7.12 6.22
C GLY A 65 10.75 -6.71 5.99
N ALA A 66 10.08 -6.13 6.99
CA ALA A 66 8.71 -5.63 6.81
C ALA A 66 8.71 -4.39 5.92
N VAL A 67 7.72 -4.30 5.04
CA VAL A 67 7.50 -3.11 4.21
C VAL A 67 6.43 -2.27 4.89
N VAL A 68 6.73 -1.01 5.14
CA VAL A 68 5.82 -0.09 5.84
C VAL A 68 5.59 1.17 5.03
N THR A 69 4.42 1.76 5.20
CA THR A 69 4.10 3.08 4.69
C THR A 69 4.14 4.06 5.86
N TYR A 70 4.86 5.15 5.70
CA TYR A 70 5.00 6.16 6.74
C TYR A 70 4.86 7.55 6.15
N GLN A 71 4.52 8.49 7.02
CA GLN A 71 4.31 9.89 6.63
C GLN A 71 5.49 10.74 7.09
N LEU A 72 6.07 11.47 6.14
CA LEU A 72 7.11 12.45 6.43
C LEU A 72 6.49 13.71 7.06
N PRO A 73 7.31 14.53 7.77
CA PRO A 73 6.78 15.78 8.38
C PRO A 73 6.06 16.70 7.39
N ALA A 74 6.48 16.69 6.12
CA ALA A 74 5.82 17.49 5.07
C ALA A 74 4.47 16.91 4.59
N GLY A 75 4.07 15.73 5.08
CA GLY A 75 2.84 15.06 4.69
C GLY A 75 2.97 14.05 3.57
N THR A 76 4.15 13.93 2.96
CA THR A 76 4.41 12.95 1.89
C THR A 76 4.43 11.53 2.46
N LEU A 77 3.75 10.61 1.79
CA LEU A 77 3.75 9.19 2.13
C LEU A 77 4.86 8.47 1.39
N VAL A 78 5.56 7.58 2.11
CA VAL A 78 6.66 6.77 1.57
C VAL A 78 6.43 5.32 1.97
N THR A 79 6.63 4.39 1.03
CA THR A 79 6.57 2.94 1.28
C THR A 79 7.97 2.38 1.05
N HIS A 80 8.63 1.94 2.11
CA HIS A 80 9.97 1.36 2.07
C HIS A 80 10.06 0.17 3.00
N ARG A 81 11.18 -0.58 2.88
CA ARG A 81 11.43 -1.77 3.70
C ARG A 81 12.23 -1.41 4.94
N ILE A 82 11.85 -1.97 6.08
CA ILE A 82 12.60 -1.82 7.34
C ILE A 82 13.89 -2.66 7.24
N ILE A 83 15.03 -2.02 7.46
CA ILE A 83 16.35 -2.69 7.48
C ILE A 83 16.95 -2.79 8.87
N SER A 84 16.51 -1.96 9.82
CA SER A 84 16.87 -2.11 11.22
C SER A 84 15.81 -1.50 12.13
N VAL A 85 15.76 -1.96 13.38
CA VAL A 85 14.75 -1.56 14.35
C VAL A 85 15.46 -1.15 15.64
N ASP A 86 15.11 0.01 16.19
CA ASP A 86 15.50 0.45 17.53
C ASP A 86 14.25 0.44 18.42
N LYS A 87 14.15 -0.58 19.24
CA LYS A 87 12.98 -0.76 20.13
C LYS A 87 12.95 0.24 21.28
N GLU A 88 14.10 0.69 21.74
CA GLU A 88 14.17 1.66 22.84
C GLU A 88 13.68 3.02 22.41
N GLU A 89 14.16 3.49 21.25
CA GLU A 89 13.75 4.77 20.68
C GLU A 89 12.42 4.68 19.91
N GLN A 90 11.92 3.47 19.68
CA GLN A 90 10.73 3.21 18.86
C GLN A 90 10.85 3.85 17.47
N THR A 91 11.98 3.58 16.82
CA THR A 91 12.26 4.03 15.45
C THR A 91 12.70 2.86 14.58
N VAL A 92 12.64 3.06 13.28
CA VAL A 92 13.16 2.11 12.30
C VAL A 92 14.00 2.87 11.27
N VAL A 93 14.97 2.17 10.70
CA VAL A 93 15.69 2.65 9.52
C VAL A 93 15.13 1.92 8.32
N THR A 94 14.81 2.66 7.27
CA THR A 94 14.17 2.12 6.07
C THR A 94 15.05 2.33 4.85
N GLN A 95 14.76 1.54 3.80
CA GLN A 95 15.42 1.66 2.51
C GLN A 95 14.47 1.16 1.42
N GLY A 96 14.39 1.90 0.31
CA GLY A 96 13.68 1.42 -0.87
C GLY A 96 14.44 0.28 -1.53
N ASP A 97 13.73 -0.75 -1.99
CA ASP A 97 14.35 -1.95 -2.58
C ASP A 97 15.20 -1.65 -3.82
N ALA A 98 14.86 -0.58 -4.56
CA ALA A 98 15.63 -0.14 -5.72
C ALA A 98 16.79 0.80 -5.37
N ASN A 99 16.91 1.21 -4.11
CA ASN A 99 17.93 2.16 -3.66
C ASN A 99 19.17 1.42 -3.14
N ASN A 100 20.35 2.03 -3.32
CA ASN A 100 21.62 1.46 -2.90
C ASN A 100 22.03 1.86 -1.48
N ILE A 101 21.37 2.86 -0.92
CA ILE A 101 21.68 3.38 0.42
C ILE A 101 20.39 3.48 1.26
N ALA A 102 20.57 3.37 2.57
CA ALA A 102 19.48 3.53 3.52
C ALA A 102 19.01 4.99 3.55
N ASP A 103 17.74 5.17 3.92
CA ASP A 103 17.17 6.49 4.15
C ASP A 103 17.90 7.15 5.33
N THR A 104 18.17 8.45 5.21
CA THR A 104 19.05 9.15 6.17
C THR A 104 18.38 9.43 7.50
N ALA A 105 17.07 9.65 7.53
CA ALA A 105 16.33 9.96 8.74
C ALA A 105 15.64 8.72 9.29
N PRO A 106 15.80 8.39 10.58
CA PRO A 106 15.02 7.33 11.20
C PRO A 106 13.54 7.69 11.19
N VAL A 107 12.70 6.65 11.08
CA VAL A 107 11.26 6.79 11.08
C VAL A 107 10.73 6.40 12.46
N ALA A 108 10.04 7.32 13.12
CA ALA A 108 9.37 7.01 14.38
C ALA A 108 8.17 6.09 14.12
N TRP A 109 7.90 5.18 15.06
CA TRP A 109 6.76 4.28 14.92
C TRP A 109 5.44 5.04 14.76
N GLN A 110 5.34 6.24 15.36
CA GLN A 110 4.18 7.10 15.25
C GLN A 110 3.95 7.64 13.83
N GLN A 111 4.99 7.67 12.99
CA GLN A 111 4.89 8.10 11.60
C GLN A 111 4.38 6.98 10.68
N ILE A 112 4.43 5.72 11.14
CA ILE A 112 4.01 4.58 10.32
C ILE A 112 2.50 4.52 10.29
N VAL A 113 1.93 4.62 9.09
CA VAL A 113 0.47 4.60 8.88
C VAL A 113 -0.05 3.23 8.49
N GLY A 114 0.82 2.32 8.07
CA GLY A 114 0.40 0.97 7.71
C GLY A 114 1.55 0.05 7.37
N VAL A 115 1.24 -1.25 7.31
CA VAL A 115 2.16 -2.32 6.92
C VAL A 115 1.68 -2.93 5.61
N TYR A 116 2.57 -3.02 4.64
CA TYR A 116 2.27 -3.62 3.34
C TYR A 116 1.73 -5.05 3.49
N ALA A 117 0.59 -5.30 2.87
CA ALA A 117 0.02 -6.65 2.82
C ALA A 117 0.11 -7.22 1.40
N PHE A 118 -0.37 -6.48 0.41
CA PHE A 118 -0.32 -6.89 -1.00
C PHE A 118 -0.52 -5.68 -1.90
N HIS A 119 -0.35 -5.88 -3.21
CA HIS A 119 -0.61 -4.82 -4.18
C HIS A 119 -1.32 -5.37 -5.40
N ILE A 120 -2.00 -4.48 -6.12
CA ILE A 120 -2.59 -4.76 -7.42
C ILE A 120 -1.79 -3.96 -8.44
N PRO A 121 -1.15 -4.61 -9.43
CA PRO A 121 -0.48 -3.88 -10.51
C PRO A 121 -1.49 -3.14 -11.37
N TYR A 122 -1.04 -2.06 -11.96
CA TYR A 122 -1.85 -1.24 -12.88
C TYR A 122 -2.20 -1.95 -14.18
#